data_49d2b3139a1ef15b8ca8655cfed0b4dc
#
_entry.id   49d2b3139a1ef15b8ca8655cfed0b4dc
#
_cell.length_a   1.000
_cell.length_b   1.000
_cell.length_c   1.000
_cell.angle_alpha   90.00
_cell.angle_beta   90.00
_cell.angle_gamma   90.00
#
_symmetry.space_group_name_H-M   'P 1'
#
loop_
_entity.id
_entity.type
_entity.pdbx_description
1 polymer ?
#
loop_
_entity_poly.entity_id
_entity_poly.type
_entity_poly.pdbx_seq_one_letter_code
_entity_poly.pdbx_strand_id
1 'polypeptide(L)'
;MGISGGEENMTQETPASLMQTAGIIPVLMIGNVADAVPLARALVTGGIRMLEVTLRTKAGLDAARVIAQEVPEAVVGLGTVTTPAELETARKLGLRFAFSPGATPVLLDAAAETDLPFVPGIRTASELMACIERGFSVAKLFPAEPGGMATLKALGGPFPEARFCPTGGISEDGIEAWLSLPNVVAIGGSWLATPAEIEAGAWDAITAKASRSAARVSALRNPGGQGA
;
A
#
# COMPACT_ATOMS: atom_id res chain seq x y z
N MET A 1 20.17 -19.30 40.21
CA MET A 1 19.74 -19.77 38.88
C MET A 1 18.74 -18.76 38.36
N GLY A 2 19.19 -17.80 37.58
CA GLY A 2 18.36 -16.78 36.96
C GLY A 2 18.03 -17.21 35.54
N ILE A 3 16.77 -17.37 35.25
CA ILE A 3 16.26 -17.56 33.89
C ILE A 3 16.03 -16.17 33.30
N SER A 4 16.98 -15.75 32.48
CA SER A 4 16.81 -14.59 31.59
C SER A 4 15.82 -14.98 30.51
N GLY A 5 14.58 -14.53 30.65
CA GLY A 5 13.61 -14.55 29.58
C GLY A 5 14.02 -13.51 28.54
N GLY A 6 14.46 -13.95 27.37
CA GLY A 6 14.62 -13.07 26.23
C GLY A 6 13.25 -12.57 25.78
N GLU A 7 12.94 -11.31 26.07
CA GLU A 7 11.89 -10.59 25.34
C GLU A 7 12.38 -10.44 23.89
N GLU A 8 11.85 -11.25 23.00
CA GLU A 8 11.96 -11.01 21.57
C GLU A 8 11.30 -9.65 21.30
N ASN A 9 12.15 -8.65 21.10
CA ASN A 9 11.74 -7.32 20.67
C ASN A 9 11.13 -7.44 19.28
N MET A 10 9.83 -7.73 19.21
CA MET A 10 9.06 -7.62 17.98
C MET A 10 9.10 -6.16 17.55
N THR A 11 10.05 -5.81 16.69
CA THR A 11 10.09 -4.51 16.03
C THR A 11 8.76 -4.30 15.34
N GLN A 12 7.96 -3.39 15.90
CA GLN A 12 6.65 -3.03 15.36
C GLN A 12 6.84 -2.57 13.91
N GLU A 13 6.27 -3.29 12.95
CA GLU A 13 6.39 -2.97 11.53
C GLU A 13 5.80 -1.57 11.28
N THR A 14 6.61 -0.67 10.80
CA THR A 14 6.15 0.68 10.45
C THR A 14 5.53 0.70 9.06
N PRO A 15 4.61 1.65 8.74
CA PRO A 15 4.10 1.81 7.39
C PRO A 15 5.21 1.93 6.34
N ALA A 16 6.30 2.62 6.67
CA ALA A 16 7.44 2.79 5.78
C ALA A 16 8.14 1.47 5.50
N SER A 17 8.41 0.63 6.52
CA SER A 17 9.10 -0.65 6.35
C SER A 17 8.27 -1.65 5.54
N LEU A 18 6.96 -1.73 5.81
CA LEU A 18 6.04 -2.56 5.03
C LEU A 18 6.05 -2.18 3.55
N MET A 19 5.91 -0.89 3.26
CA MET A 19 5.89 -0.40 1.88
C MET A 19 7.24 -0.51 1.20
N GLN A 20 8.32 -0.22 1.90
CA GLN A 20 9.66 -0.37 1.35
C GLN A 20 9.95 -1.82 0.97
N THR A 21 9.49 -2.79 1.73
CA THR A 21 9.61 -4.21 1.37
C THR A 21 8.77 -4.53 0.14
N ALA A 22 7.54 -4.03 0.06
CA ALA A 22 6.63 -4.31 -1.03
C ALA A 22 7.06 -3.68 -2.38
N GLY A 23 7.41 -2.40 -2.38
CA GLY A 23 7.76 -1.61 -3.58
C GLY A 23 6.58 -1.28 -4.50
N ILE A 24 5.68 -2.22 -4.70
CA ILE A 24 4.43 -2.00 -5.45
C ILE A 24 3.26 -2.55 -4.62
N ILE A 25 2.19 -1.78 -4.55
CA ILE A 25 0.96 -2.14 -3.85
C ILE A 25 -0.19 -2.11 -4.86
N PRO A 26 -0.80 -3.26 -5.19
CA PRO A 26 -1.96 -3.29 -6.06
C PRO A 26 -3.15 -2.61 -5.39
N VAL A 27 -3.82 -1.75 -6.13
CA VAL A 27 -5.06 -1.07 -5.72
C VAL A 27 -6.23 -1.83 -6.30
N LEU A 28 -6.89 -2.63 -5.47
CA LEU A 28 -7.86 -3.63 -5.91
C LEU A 28 -9.31 -3.12 -5.77
N MET A 29 -10.08 -3.24 -6.85
CA MET A 29 -11.53 -3.02 -6.87
C MET A 29 -12.23 -4.35 -7.12
N ILE A 30 -12.65 -5.02 -6.04
CA ILE A 30 -13.25 -6.37 -6.10
C ILE A 30 -14.77 -6.21 -6.10
N GLY A 31 -15.41 -6.62 -7.19
CA GLY A 31 -16.86 -6.52 -7.36
C GLY A 31 -17.65 -7.69 -6.75
N ASN A 32 -17.03 -8.86 -6.67
CA ASN A 32 -17.61 -10.07 -6.11
C ASN A 32 -16.65 -10.71 -5.09
N VAL A 33 -17.16 -11.05 -3.91
CA VAL A 33 -16.35 -11.67 -2.84
C VAL A 33 -15.75 -13.01 -3.28
N ALA A 34 -16.40 -13.75 -4.16
CA ALA A 34 -15.90 -15.02 -4.66
C ALA A 34 -14.55 -14.90 -5.41
N ASP A 35 -14.25 -13.72 -5.99
CA ASP A 35 -13.02 -13.46 -6.73
C ASP A 35 -11.85 -13.09 -5.80
N ALA A 36 -12.13 -12.78 -4.53
CA ALA A 36 -11.15 -12.23 -3.60
C ALA A 36 -9.96 -13.17 -3.35
N VAL A 37 -10.23 -14.41 -2.98
CA VAL A 37 -9.19 -15.40 -2.67
C VAL A 37 -8.39 -15.83 -3.91
N PRO A 38 -9.03 -16.16 -5.06
CA PRO A 38 -8.28 -16.45 -6.29
C PRO A 38 -7.38 -15.29 -6.72
N LEU A 39 -7.87 -14.05 -6.67
CA LEU A 39 -7.08 -12.86 -6.97
C LEU A 39 -5.87 -12.70 -6.06
N ALA A 40 -6.08 -12.82 -4.73
CA ALA A 40 -5.01 -12.67 -3.76
C ALA A 40 -3.92 -13.76 -3.97
N ARG A 41 -4.31 -15.00 -4.20
CA ARG A 41 -3.39 -16.10 -4.52
C ARG A 41 -2.60 -15.84 -5.80
N ALA A 42 -3.24 -15.33 -6.85
CA ALA A 42 -2.58 -14.97 -8.10
C ALA A 42 -1.50 -13.89 -7.89
N LEU A 43 -1.80 -12.84 -7.12
CA LEU A 43 -0.86 -11.76 -6.80
C LEU A 43 0.29 -12.26 -5.92
N VAL A 44 0.01 -13.05 -4.88
CA VAL A 44 1.02 -13.62 -3.98
C VAL A 44 1.94 -14.58 -4.74
N THR A 45 1.39 -15.45 -5.59
CA THR A 45 2.18 -16.33 -6.48
C THR A 45 3.10 -15.54 -7.39
N GLY A 46 2.65 -14.37 -7.87
CA GLY A 46 3.46 -13.42 -8.63
C GLY A 46 4.45 -12.60 -7.79
N GLY A 47 4.58 -12.86 -6.47
CA GLY A 47 5.54 -12.19 -5.59
C GLY A 47 5.05 -10.89 -4.98
N ILE A 48 3.79 -10.51 -5.16
CA ILE A 48 3.19 -9.31 -4.56
C ILE A 48 2.28 -9.70 -3.40
N ARG A 49 2.71 -9.39 -2.18
CA ARG A 49 2.04 -9.80 -0.94
C ARG A 49 1.23 -8.69 -0.27
N MET A 50 1.64 -7.43 -0.41
CA MET A 50 0.93 -6.29 0.19
C MET A 50 -0.22 -5.87 -0.74
N LEU A 51 -1.47 -6.01 -0.28
CA LEU A 51 -2.68 -5.86 -1.08
C LEU A 51 -3.59 -4.76 -0.50
N GLU A 52 -3.83 -3.68 -1.25
CA GLU A 52 -4.78 -2.62 -0.89
C GLU A 52 -6.16 -2.97 -1.50
N VAL A 53 -7.08 -3.48 -0.69
CA VAL A 53 -8.47 -3.71 -1.08
C VAL A 53 -9.30 -2.46 -0.83
N THR A 54 -9.88 -1.87 -1.87
CA THR A 54 -10.56 -0.58 -1.74
C THR A 54 -12.03 -0.71 -1.34
N LEU A 55 -12.52 0.24 -0.54
CA LEU A 55 -13.93 0.39 -0.19
C LEU A 55 -14.78 1.03 -1.32
N ARG A 56 -14.32 0.96 -2.57
CA ARG A 56 -15.03 1.53 -3.74
C ARG A 56 -16.17 0.63 -4.25
N THR A 57 -16.26 -0.59 -3.75
CA THR A 57 -17.31 -1.56 -4.08
C THR A 57 -18.01 -2.03 -2.82
N LYS A 58 -19.24 -2.51 -2.95
CA LYS A 58 -19.97 -3.09 -1.81
C LYS A 58 -19.31 -4.36 -1.27
N ALA A 59 -18.60 -5.10 -2.13
CA ALA A 59 -17.91 -6.33 -1.77
C ALA A 59 -16.54 -6.08 -1.09
N GLY A 60 -15.98 -4.87 -1.18
CA GLY A 60 -14.60 -4.58 -0.78
C GLY A 60 -14.26 -4.98 0.65
N LEU A 61 -15.12 -4.66 1.61
CA LEU A 61 -14.87 -5.00 3.01
C LEU A 61 -14.87 -6.50 3.26
N ASP A 62 -15.87 -7.21 2.72
CA ASP A 62 -15.96 -8.67 2.85
C ASP A 62 -14.83 -9.37 2.10
N ALA A 63 -14.43 -8.85 0.93
CA ALA A 63 -13.28 -9.34 0.18
C ALA A 63 -11.98 -9.22 0.99
N ALA A 64 -11.72 -8.06 1.62
CA ALA A 64 -10.54 -7.87 2.47
C ALA A 64 -10.54 -8.85 3.65
N ARG A 65 -11.69 -9.05 4.29
CA ARG A 65 -11.85 -10.00 5.41
C ARG A 65 -11.53 -11.43 4.98
N VAL A 66 -12.11 -11.89 3.87
CA VAL A 66 -11.92 -13.27 3.38
C VAL A 66 -10.47 -13.51 2.95
N ILE A 67 -9.84 -12.55 2.26
CA ILE A 67 -8.42 -12.66 1.90
C ILE A 67 -7.56 -12.79 3.16
N ALA A 68 -7.77 -11.95 4.17
CA ALA A 68 -6.99 -11.98 5.41
C ALA A 68 -7.12 -13.31 6.17
N GLN A 69 -8.27 -13.97 6.05
CA GLN A 69 -8.54 -15.27 6.69
C GLN A 69 -7.99 -16.45 5.90
N GLU A 70 -8.03 -16.42 4.56
CA GLU A 70 -7.77 -17.60 3.72
C GLU A 70 -6.43 -17.55 2.97
N VAL A 71 -5.74 -16.41 2.97
CA VAL A 71 -4.44 -16.21 2.31
C VAL A 71 -3.45 -15.61 3.31
N PRO A 72 -2.92 -16.41 4.25
CA PRO A 72 -2.07 -15.92 5.33
C PRO A 72 -0.75 -15.29 4.86
N GLU A 73 -0.31 -15.58 3.63
CA GLU A 73 0.86 -14.97 3.02
C GLU A 73 0.62 -13.53 2.56
N ALA A 74 -0.65 -13.13 2.44
CA ALA A 74 -1.01 -11.77 2.03
C ALA A 74 -1.01 -10.80 3.21
N VAL A 75 -0.40 -9.65 3.03
CA VAL A 75 -0.50 -8.49 3.93
C VAL A 75 -1.64 -7.62 3.43
N VAL A 76 -2.80 -7.77 4.04
CA VAL A 76 -4.05 -7.14 3.56
C VAL A 76 -4.33 -5.85 4.30
N GLY A 77 -4.68 -4.81 3.57
CA GLY A 77 -5.15 -3.54 4.12
C GLY A 77 -6.34 -2.96 3.36
N LEU A 78 -7.00 -1.99 3.97
CA LEU A 78 -8.07 -1.24 3.33
C LEU A 78 -7.57 0.00 2.62
N GLY A 79 -8.05 0.22 1.39
CA GLY A 79 -7.94 1.47 0.67
C GLY A 79 -9.26 2.23 0.62
N THR A 80 -9.16 3.53 0.34
CA THR A 80 -10.33 4.42 0.28
C THR A 80 -11.05 4.55 1.63
N VAL A 81 -10.28 4.46 2.73
CA VAL A 81 -10.78 4.77 4.07
C VAL A 81 -10.99 6.28 4.17
N THR A 82 -12.21 6.72 4.46
CA THR A 82 -12.61 8.13 4.47
C THR A 82 -13.20 8.58 5.81
N THR A 83 -13.46 7.63 6.70
CA THR A 83 -14.07 7.89 8.01
C THR A 83 -13.35 7.15 9.14
N PRO A 84 -13.38 7.67 10.39
CA PRO A 84 -12.90 6.94 11.56
C PRO A 84 -13.57 5.57 11.77
N ALA A 85 -14.84 5.43 11.41
CA ALA A 85 -15.57 4.17 11.54
C ALA A 85 -15.02 3.08 10.60
N GLU A 86 -14.64 3.44 9.37
CA GLU A 86 -13.98 2.52 8.43
C GLU A 86 -12.59 2.12 8.91
N LEU A 87 -11.83 3.06 9.49
CA LEU A 87 -10.52 2.79 10.08
C LEU A 87 -10.64 1.80 11.25
N GLU A 88 -11.57 2.03 12.15
CA GLU A 88 -11.83 1.14 13.28
C GLU A 88 -12.32 -0.24 12.81
N THR A 89 -13.09 -0.30 11.72
CA THR A 89 -13.49 -1.57 11.10
C THR A 89 -12.28 -2.33 10.57
N ALA A 90 -11.34 -1.66 9.91
CA ALA A 90 -10.10 -2.28 9.44
C ALA A 90 -9.29 -2.87 10.62
N ARG A 91 -9.17 -2.11 11.72
CA ARG A 91 -8.49 -2.54 12.94
C ARG A 91 -9.15 -3.78 13.57
N LYS A 92 -10.47 -3.76 13.73
CA LYS A 92 -11.25 -4.88 14.30
C LYS A 92 -11.16 -6.16 13.47
N LEU A 93 -11.01 -6.04 12.15
CA LEU A 93 -10.82 -7.18 11.26
C LEU A 93 -9.38 -7.71 11.27
N GLY A 94 -8.46 -7.10 12.02
CA GLY A 94 -7.06 -7.50 12.07
C GLY A 94 -6.30 -7.22 10.77
N LEU A 95 -6.78 -6.25 9.97
CA LEU A 95 -6.07 -5.85 8.76
C LEU A 95 -4.76 -5.14 9.12
N ARG A 96 -3.79 -5.20 8.22
CA ARG A 96 -2.41 -4.84 8.54
C ARG A 96 -2.07 -3.38 8.27
N PHE A 97 -2.89 -2.68 7.50
CA PHE A 97 -2.73 -1.25 7.18
C PHE A 97 -4.02 -0.65 6.62
N ALA A 98 -4.05 0.70 6.55
CA ALA A 98 -5.11 1.41 5.85
C ALA A 98 -4.56 2.61 5.05
N PHE A 99 -5.18 2.90 3.92
CA PHE A 99 -4.91 4.06 3.06
C PHE A 99 -6.16 4.92 2.91
N SER A 100 -5.99 6.24 2.95
CA SER A 100 -7.04 7.19 2.57
C SER A 100 -6.72 7.90 1.25
N PRO A 101 -7.72 8.39 0.51
CA PRO A 101 -7.50 9.21 -0.69
C PRO A 101 -7.16 10.67 -0.36
N GLY A 102 -7.45 11.12 0.83
CA GLY A 102 -7.19 12.43 1.42
C GLY A 102 -7.27 12.31 2.94
N ALA A 103 -6.96 13.38 3.66
CA ALA A 103 -6.89 13.34 5.11
C ALA A 103 -7.58 14.55 5.75
N THR A 104 -8.76 14.31 6.35
CA THR A 104 -9.41 15.31 7.18
C THR A 104 -8.81 15.34 8.58
N PRO A 105 -8.85 16.46 9.33
CA PRO A 105 -8.37 16.50 10.71
C PRO A 105 -8.98 15.39 11.59
N VAL A 106 -10.28 15.13 11.46
CA VAL A 106 -10.97 14.09 12.24
C VAL A 106 -10.45 12.68 11.93
N LEU A 107 -10.15 12.40 10.66
CA LEU A 107 -9.59 11.10 10.28
C LEU A 107 -8.13 10.96 10.74
N LEU A 108 -7.34 12.02 10.64
CA LEU A 108 -5.96 12.04 11.12
C LEU A 108 -5.88 11.87 12.64
N ASP A 109 -6.75 12.56 13.39
CA ASP A 109 -6.80 12.45 14.85
C ASP A 109 -7.15 11.01 15.27
N ALA A 110 -8.18 10.40 14.65
CA ALA A 110 -8.54 9.02 14.90
C ALA A 110 -7.43 8.03 14.50
N ALA A 111 -6.72 8.31 13.41
CA ALA A 111 -5.61 7.46 12.96
C ALA A 111 -4.38 7.56 13.86
N ALA A 112 -4.15 8.69 14.51
CA ALA A 112 -3.07 8.86 15.49
C ALA A 112 -3.32 8.11 16.81
N GLU A 113 -4.58 7.81 17.12
CA GLU A 113 -4.99 7.07 18.32
C GLU A 113 -5.04 5.55 18.13
N THR A 114 -4.85 5.04 16.90
CA THR A 114 -4.88 3.59 16.63
C THR A 114 -3.48 3.01 16.44
N ASP A 115 -3.33 1.73 16.72
CA ASP A 115 -2.15 0.92 16.41
C ASP A 115 -2.10 0.42 14.97
N LEU A 116 -3.18 0.63 14.18
CA LEU A 116 -3.22 0.25 12.77
C LEU A 116 -2.34 1.18 11.92
N PRO A 117 -1.32 0.68 11.21
CA PRO A 117 -0.53 1.46 10.27
C PRO A 117 -1.42 2.18 9.27
N PHE A 118 -1.40 3.51 9.28
CA PHE A 118 -2.22 4.37 8.43
C PHE A 118 -1.37 5.25 7.53
N VAL A 119 -1.76 5.37 6.26
CA VAL A 119 -1.10 6.20 5.27
C VAL A 119 -2.09 7.21 4.69
N PRO A 120 -2.05 8.45 5.17
CA PRO A 120 -2.94 9.52 4.73
C PRO A 120 -2.69 9.94 3.29
N GLY A 121 -3.77 10.22 2.55
CA GLY A 121 -3.70 10.81 1.21
C GLY A 121 -3.44 12.30 1.28
N ILE A 122 -2.56 12.80 0.40
CA ILE A 122 -2.25 14.23 0.26
C ILE A 122 -2.10 14.62 -1.21
N ARG A 123 -2.23 15.91 -1.49
CA ARG A 123 -1.88 16.51 -2.79
C ARG A 123 -1.09 17.81 -2.63
N THR A 124 -1.11 18.44 -1.47
CA THR A 124 -0.52 19.74 -1.20
C THR A 124 0.45 19.72 -0.01
N ALA A 125 1.33 20.72 0.07
CA ALA A 125 2.24 20.92 1.20
C ALA A 125 1.48 21.10 2.53
N SER A 126 0.35 21.83 2.53
CA SER A 126 -0.45 22.05 3.74
C SER A 126 -1.05 20.76 4.30
N GLU A 127 -1.52 19.88 3.41
CA GLU A 127 -2.01 18.56 3.82
C GLU A 127 -0.87 17.69 4.39
N LEU A 128 0.32 17.75 3.77
CA LEU A 128 1.49 17.06 4.29
C LEU A 128 1.89 17.58 5.68
N MET A 129 1.88 18.88 5.90
CA MET A 129 2.14 19.48 7.22
C MET A 129 1.16 18.98 8.27
N ALA A 130 -0.15 18.96 7.95
CA ALA A 130 -1.17 18.43 8.85
C ALA A 130 -0.97 16.96 9.21
N CYS A 131 -0.43 16.15 8.29
CA CYS A 131 -0.04 14.76 8.54
C CYS A 131 1.18 14.68 9.46
N ILE A 132 2.23 15.47 9.19
CA ILE A 132 3.47 15.47 9.97
C ILE A 132 3.21 15.92 11.43
N GLU A 133 2.37 16.94 11.63
CA GLU A 133 1.96 17.40 12.97
C GLU A 133 1.35 16.29 13.85
N ARG A 134 0.78 15.25 13.22
CA ARG A 134 0.20 14.09 13.88
C ARG A 134 1.06 12.83 13.83
N GLY A 135 2.33 12.98 13.45
CA GLY A 135 3.31 11.89 13.44
C GLY A 135 3.32 11.03 12.18
N PHE A 136 2.56 11.37 11.13
CA PHE A 136 2.59 10.62 9.87
C PHE A 136 3.72 11.11 8.97
N SER A 137 4.80 10.34 8.92
CA SER A 137 5.97 10.61 8.05
C SER A 137 5.85 9.98 6.65
N VAL A 138 4.85 9.12 6.45
CA VAL A 138 4.57 8.48 5.16
C VAL A 138 3.19 8.93 4.68
N ALA A 139 3.10 9.39 3.44
CA ALA A 139 1.85 9.85 2.84
C ALA A 139 1.63 9.24 1.44
N LYS A 140 0.36 9.03 1.09
CA LYS A 140 -0.06 8.66 -0.26
C LYS A 140 -0.23 9.93 -1.10
N LEU A 141 0.60 10.13 -2.13
CA LEU A 141 0.33 11.18 -3.11
C LEU A 141 -0.80 10.72 -4.04
N PHE A 142 -1.99 11.34 -3.96
CA PHE A 142 -3.16 10.96 -4.76
C PHE A 142 -3.95 12.16 -5.28
N PRO A 143 -4.33 12.16 -6.57
CA PRO A 143 -3.81 11.30 -7.63
C PRO A 143 -2.35 11.62 -7.96
N ALA A 144 -1.55 10.61 -8.31
CA ALA A 144 -0.14 10.83 -8.66
C ALA A 144 0.02 11.55 -10.00
N GLU A 145 -0.79 11.20 -10.99
CA GLU A 145 -0.79 11.89 -12.28
C GLU A 145 -2.03 12.77 -12.47
N PRO A 146 -1.89 13.92 -13.17
CA PRO A 146 -0.63 14.43 -13.75
C PRO A 146 0.24 15.19 -12.73
N GLY A 147 1.55 15.24 -12.99
CA GLY A 147 2.50 16.14 -12.34
C GLY A 147 3.03 15.72 -10.96
N GLY A 148 2.72 14.50 -10.51
CA GLY A 148 3.12 14.04 -9.18
C GLY A 148 4.63 13.93 -8.97
N MET A 149 5.39 13.52 -9.99
CA MET A 149 6.86 13.47 -9.88
C MET A 149 7.47 14.85 -9.60
N ALA A 150 6.98 15.89 -10.28
CA ALA A 150 7.43 17.26 -10.02
C ALA A 150 7.03 17.72 -8.60
N THR A 151 5.83 17.37 -8.17
CA THR A 151 5.33 17.64 -6.82
C THR A 151 6.24 16.97 -5.76
N LEU A 152 6.56 15.68 -5.90
CA LEU A 152 7.41 14.96 -4.94
C LEU A 152 8.84 15.50 -4.88
N LYS A 153 9.41 15.88 -6.02
CA LYS A 153 10.72 16.56 -6.07
C LYS A 153 10.68 17.89 -5.33
N ALA A 154 9.63 18.68 -5.53
CA ALA A 154 9.46 19.97 -4.86
C ALA A 154 9.26 19.83 -3.35
N LEU A 155 8.47 18.83 -2.90
CA LEU A 155 8.24 18.57 -1.48
C LEU A 155 9.49 18.04 -0.77
N GLY A 156 10.41 17.37 -1.47
CA GLY A 156 11.62 16.82 -0.88
C GLY A 156 12.58 17.87 -0.28
N GLY A 157 12.54 19.11 -0.76
CA GLY A 157 13.35 20.21 -0.19
C GLY A 157 12.89 20.59 1.23
N PRO A 158 11.64 21.09 1.39
CA PRO A 158 11.13 21.50 2.70
C PRO A 158 10.82 20.34 3.66
N PHE A 159 10.62 19.11 3.15
CA PHE A 159 10.25 17.94 3.96
C PHE A 159 11.17 16.73 3.68
N PRO A 160 12.46 16.79 4.05
CA PRO A 160 13.44 15.76 3.69
C PRO A 160 13.16 14.38 4.31
N GLU A 161 12.45 14.36 5.45
CA GLU A 161 12.09 13.11 6.14
C GLU A 161 10.79 12.49 5.65
N ALA A 162 9.98 13.21 4.87
CA ALA A 162 8.73 12.67 4.36
C ALA A 162 8.98 11.59 3.30
N ARG A 163 8.17 10.54 3.36
CA ARG A 163 8.19 9.42 2.40
C ARG A 163 6.83 9.29 1.73
N PHE A 164 6.84 8.80 0.51
CA PHE A 164 5.62 8.81 -0.30
C PHE A 164 5.34 7.47 -0.97
N CYS A 165 4.04 7.20 -1.10
CA CYS A 165 3.47 6.15 -1.93
C CYS A 165 2.57 6.80 -3.01
N PRO A 166 3.12 7.28 -4.13
CA PRO A 166 2.30 7.84 -5.20
C PRO A 166 1.37 6.78 -5.78
N THR A 167 0.11 7.19 -6.03
CA THR A 167 -0.95 6.29 -6.51
C THR A 167 -1.89 7.05 -7.43
N GLY A 168 -2.34 6.38 -8.50
CA GLY A 168 -3.30 6.93 -9.46
C GLY A 168 -2.65 7.49 -10.73
N GLY A 169 -2.98 6.89 -11.86
CA GLY A 169 -2.43 7.22 -13.17
C GLY A 169 -1.05 6.63 -13.48
N ILE A 170 -0.48 5.84 -12.57
CA ILE A 170 0.80 5.14 -12.79
C ILE A 170 0.57 3.88 -13.63
N SER A 171 1.42 3.64 -14.61
CA SER A 171 1.46 2.43 -15.44
C SER A 171 2.63 1.52 -15.09
N GLU A 172 2.62 0.29 -15.60
CA GLU A 172 3.74 -0.66 -15.45
C GLU A 172 5.07 -0.06 -15.96
N ASP A 173 5.04 0.70 -17.07
CA ASP A 173 6.24 1.32 -17.64
C ASP A 173 6.83 2.46 -16.79
N GLY A 174 6.04 3.00 -15.85
CA GLY A 174 6.47 4.06 -14.94
C GLY A 174 7.19 3.56 -13.69
N ILE A 175 7.30 2.26 -13.44
CA ILE A 175 7.83 1.69 -12.19
C ILE A 175 9.19 2.29 -11.83
N GLU A 176 10.16 2.22 -12.75
CA GLU A 176 11.53 2.67 -12.50
C GLU A 176 11.59 4.18 -12.25
N ALA A 177 10.86 4.94 -13.04
CA ALA A 177 10.88 6.40 -12.95
C ALA A 177 10.34 6.87 -11.57
N TRP A 178 9.29 6.25 -11.07
CA TRP A 178 8.73 6.59 -9.77
C TRP A 178 9.59 6.10 -8.62
N LEU A 179 10.06 4.85 -8.66
CA LEU A 179 10.87 4.26 -7.58
C LEU A 179 12.32 4.78 -7.52
N SER A 180 12.79 5.47 -8.57
CA SER A 180 14.09 6.17 -8.54
C SER A 180 14.08 7.46 -7.72
N LEU A 181 12.91 7.99 -7.37
CA LEU A 181 12.81 9.17 -6.52
C LEU A 181 13.18 8.81 -5.08
N PRO A 182 14.13 9.54 -4.42
CA PRO A 182 14.68 9.14 -3.14
C PRO A 182 13.66 9.19 -1.98
N ASN A 183 12.57 9.93 -2.15
CA ASN A 183 11.49 10.04 -1.19
C ASN A 183 10.29 9.12 -1.49
N VAL A 184 10.37 8.24 -2.50
CA VAL A 184 9.34 7.25 -2.83
C VAL A 184 9.72 5.88 -2.26
N VAL A 185 8.88 5.33 -1.39
CA VAL A 185 9.10 4.03 -0.75
C VAL A 185 8.37 2.89 -1.47
N ALA A 186 7.22 3.17 -2.07
CA ALA A 186 6.43 2.26 -2.89
C ALA A 186 5.56 3.03 -3.85
N ILE A 187 4.95 2.35 -4.81
CA ILE A 187 3.94 2.92 -5.72
C ILE A 187 2.64 2.12 -5.64
N GLY A 188 1.50 2.81 -5.74
CA GLY A 188 0.19 2.17 -5.85
C GLY A 188 -0.19 1.95 -7.31
N GLY A 189 -0.52 0.70 -7.68
CA GLY A 189 -0.79 0.32 -9.05
C GLY A 189 -2.10 -0.42 -9.28
N SER A 190 -2.99 0.15 -10.09
CA SER A 190 -4.23 -0.52 -10.50
C SER A 190 -4.07 -1.39 -11.75
N TRP A 191 -2.95 -1.29 -12.46
CA TRP A 191 -2.69 -2.09 -13.68
C TRP A 191 -2.46 -3.57 -13.38
N LEU A 192 -2.05 -3.92 -12.15
CA LEU A 192 -1.75 -5.30 -11.75
C LEU A 192 -2.96 -6.22 -11.86
N ALA A 193 -4.14 -5.71 -11.53
CA ALA A 193 -5.40 -6.42 -11.65
C ALA A 193 -6.52 -5.42 -11.94
N THR A 194 -6.88 -5.28 -13.19
CA THR A 194 -7.99 -4.43 -13.60
C THR A 194 -9.33 -5.08 -13.27
N PRO A 195 -10.40 -4.30 -13.04
CA PRO A 195 -11.72 -4.87 -12.78
C PRO A 195 -12.18 -5.88 -13.85
N ALA A 196 -11.90 -5.61 -15.12
CA ALA A 196 -12.26 -6.50 -16.22
C ALA A 196 -11.50 -7.85 -16.16
N GLU A 197 -10.23 -7.86 -15.76
CA GLU A 197 -9.45 -9.09 -15.59
C GLU A 197 -9.91 -9.90 -14.38
N ILE A 198 -10.28 -9.22 -13.29
CA ILE A 198 -10.83 -9.85 -12.09
C ILE A 198 -12.18 -10.53 -12.46
N GLU A 199 -13.06 -9.80 -13.10
CA GLU A 199 -14.38 -10.30 -13.52
C GLU A 199 -14.28 -11.45 -14.54
N ALA A 200 -13.25 -11.44 -15.38
CA ALA A 200 -12.97 -12.51 -16.33
C ALA A 200 -12.25 -13.73 -15.71
N GLY A 201 -11.84 -13.67 -14.44
CA GLY A 201 -11.05 -14.72 -13.79
C GLY A 201 -9.67 -14.93 -14.42
N ALA A 202 -9.05 -13.87 -14.94
CA ALA A 202 -7.78 -13.93 -15.69
C ALA A 202 -6.55 -14.10 -14.76
N TRP A 203 -6.59 -15.09 -13.85
CA TRP A 203 -5.62 -15.26 -12.76
C TRP A 203 -4.19 -15.45 -13.26
N ASP A 204 -3.99 -16.23 -14.31
CA ASP A 204 -2.66 -16.46 -14.90
C ASP A 204 -2.04 -15.17 -15.46
N ALA A 205 -2.86 -14.33 -16.12
CA ALA A 205 -2.42 -13.05 -16.63
C ALA A 205 -2.05 -12.08 -15.50
N ILE A 206 -2.83 -12.06 -14.42
CA ILE A 206 -2.55 -11.27 -13.22
C ILE A 206 -1.26 -11.76 -12.56
N THR A 207 -1.07 -13.08 -12.39
CA THR A 207 0.17 -13.65 -11.87
C THR A 207 1.39 -13.25 -12.71
N ALA A 208 1.29 -13.34 -14.03
CA ALA A 208 2.37 -12.95 -14.94
C ALA A 208 2.73 -11.47 -14.83
N LYS A 209 1.73 -10.57 -14.73
CA LYS A 209 1.96 -9.13 -14.50
C LYS A 209 2.61 -8.87 -13.14
N ALA A 210 2.11 -9.51 -12.09
CA ALA A 210 2.68 -9.41 -10.76
C ALA A 210 4.14 -9.84 -10.73
N SER A 211 4.47 -10.98 -11.36
CA SER A 211 5.84 -11.50 -11.43
C SER A 211 6.80 -10.54 -12.17
N ARG A 212 6.38 -10.01 -13.32
CA ARG A 212 7.20 -9.02 -14.05
C ARG A 212 7.43 -7.76 -13.22
N SER A 213 6.37 -7.24 -12.61
CA SER A 213 6.46 -6.03 -11.80
C SER A 213 7.33 -6.23 -10.54
N ALA A 214 7.21 -7.37 -9.86
CA ALA A 214 8.04 -7.73 -8.72
C ALA A 214 9.51 -7.88 -9.10
N ALA A 215 9.81 -8.51 -10.25
CA ALA A 215 11.17 -8.64 -10.76
C ALA A 215 11.81 -7.27 -11.06
N ARG A 216 11.06 -6.33 -11.65
CA ARG A 216 11.54 -4.96 -11.91
C ARG A 216 11.89 -4.22 -10.60
N VAL A 217 11.04 -4.34 -9.57
CA VAL A 217 11.32 -3.77 -8.24
C VAL A 217 12.57 -4.38 -7.62
N SER A 218 12.71 -5.71 -7.68
CA SER A 218 13.87 -6.40 -7.14
C SER A 218 15.18 -5.96 -7.82
N ALA A 219 15.17 -5.81 -9.14
CA ALA A 219 16.32 -5.34 -9.90
C ALA A 219 16.74 -3.90 -9.52
N LEU A 220 15.78 -3.02 -9.26
CA LEU A 220 16.05 -1.64 -8.81
C LEU A 220 16.67 -1.57 -7.42
N ARG A 221 16.26 -2.46 -6.51
CA ARG A 221 16.69 -2.48 -5.11
C ARG A 221 17.99 -3.23 -4.89
N ASN A 222 18.32 -4.17 -5.76
CA ASN A 222 19.52 -5.00 -5.70
C ASN A 222 20.33 -4.89 -7.01
N PRO A 223 20.87 -3.71 -7.36
CA PRO A 223 21.56 -3.51 -8.64
C PRO A 223 22.85 -4.35 -8.80
N GLY A 224 23.32 -5.01 -7.74
CA GLY A 224 24.51 -5.89 -7.76
C GLY A 224 24.20 -7.39 -7.81
N GLY A 225 22.93 -7.82 -7.92
CA GLY A 225 22.55 -9.24 -7.86
C GLY A 225 22.60 -10.01 -9.20
N GLN A 226 23.12 -9.43 -10.28
CA GLN A 226 23.30 -10.11 -11.57
C GLN A 226 24.78 -10.44 -11.81
N GLY A 227 25.33 -11.39 -11.04
CA GLY A 227 26.71 -11.83 -11.26
C GLY A 227 27.26 -12.70 -10.14
N ALA A 228 26.70 -13.90 -9.97
CA ALA A 228 27.40 -15.01 -9.32
C ALA A 228 26.89 -16.32 -9.92
#